data_d85144c5456e2e9334efeafa854f7c10
#
_entry.id   d85144c5456e2e9334efeafa854f7c10
#
_cell.length_a   1.000
_cell.length_b   1.000
_cell.length_c   1.000
_cell.angle_alpha   90.00
_cell.angle_beta   90.00
_cell.angle_gamma   90.00
#
_symmetry.space_group_name_H-M   'P 1'
#
loop_
_entity.id
_entity.type
_entity.pdbx_description
1 polymer ?
#
loop_
_entity_poly.entity_id
_entity_poly.type
_entity_poly.pdbx_seq_one_letter_code
_entity_poly.pdbx_strand_id
1 'polypeptide(L)'
;MYIDSDGIAHHYGYEEGTKKTVLISTAGLPNMKGNFDGLLFAMRHIYGKNISYICCAEGSLFMSPNTERITNPYLAKVRQAGAEYKETERISDDTQAYLDTPMLPAEAFVKTVNGIFEGMMKNKQ
;
A
#
# COMPACT_ATOMS: atom_id res chain seq x y z
N MET A 1 -0.23 -16.76 27.07
CA MET A 1 -1.52 -16.44 26.44
C MET A 1 -2.53 -16.19 27.54
N TYR A 2 -3.37 -15.18 27.42
CA TYR A 2 -4.49 -14.91 28.33
C TYR A 2 -5.74 -14.54 27.51
N ILE A 3 -6.90 -14.63 28.12
CA ILE A 3 -8.17 -14.26 27.50
C ILE A 3 -8.66 -13.00 28.25
N ASP A 4 -9.02 -11.96 27.50
CA ASP A 4 -9.58 -10.73 28.10
C ASP A 4 -11.06 -10.86 28.48
N SER A 5 -11.65 -9.78 29.00
CA SER A 5 -13.05 -9.72 29.42
C SER A 5 -14.04 -9.95 28.26
N ASP A 6 -13.62 -9.73 27.02
CA ASP A 6 -14.41 -9.86 25.80
C ASP A 6 -14.24 -11.24 25.14
N GLY A 7 -13.46 -12.14 25.78
CA GLY A 7 -13.22 -13.50 25.31
C GLY A 7 -12.16 -13.60 24.21
N ILE A 8 -11.35 -12.55 23.98
CA ILE A 8 -10.30 -12.50 22.98
C ILE A 8 -8.98 -12.99 23.58
N ALA A 9 -8.29 -13.89 22.85
CA ALA A 9 -7.01 -14.42 23.26
C ALA A 9 -5.85 -13.48 22.88
N HIS A 10 -4.99 -13.19 23.85
CA HIS A 10 -3.80 -12.35 23.70
C HIS A 10 -2.52 -13.09 24.10
N HIS A 11 -1.39 -12.69 23.52
CA HIS A 11 -0.07 -13.17 23.94
C HIS A 11 0.48 -12.26 25.06
N TYR A 12 1.11 -12.86 26.07
CA TYR A 12 1.84 -12.08 27.08
C TYR A 12 2.93 -11.23 26.40
N GLY A 13 3.04 -9.97 26.86
CA GLY A 13 3.98 -9.00 26.31
C GLY A 13 3.53 -8.30 25.02
N TYR A 14 2.33 -8.61 24.52
CA TYR A 14 1.67 -7.81 23.49
C TYR A 14 0.74 -6.80 24.17
N GLU A 15 1.18 -5.56 24.25
CA GLU A 15 0.34 -4.45 24.65
C GLU A 15 -0.17 -3.75 23.40
N GLU A 16 -1.50 -3.68 23.24
CA GLU A 16 -2.12 -3.01 22.10
C GLU A 16 -1.65 -1.55 22.04
N GLY A 17 -1.17 -1.12 20.89
CA GLY A 17 -0.68 0.24 20.68
C GLY A 17 0.79 0.51 21.03
N THR A 18 1.53 -0.45 21.61
CA THR A 18 2.97 -0.27 21.90
C THR A 18 3.86 -0.49 20.68
N LYS A 19 3.41 -1.29 19.73
CA LYS A 19 4.13 -1.54 18.47
C LYS A 19 3.60 -0.64 17.37
N LYS A 20 4.51 0.08 16.71
CA LYS A 20 4.20 0.88 15.53
C LYS A 20 4.29 -0.02 14.30
N THR A 21 3.20 -0.15 13.58
CA THR A 21 3.13 -1.00 12.39
C THR A 21 2.81 -0.15 11.16
N VAL A 22 3.61 -0.32 10.11
CA VAL A 22 3.35 0.22 8.78
C VAL A 22 3.14 -0.93 7.82
N LEU A 23 2.00 -0.96 7.16
CA LEU A 23 1.70 -1.90 6.08
C LEU A 23 2.11 -1.28 4.75
N ILE A 24 2.95 -1.96 3.98
CA ILE A 24 3.23 -1.60 2.59
C ILE A 24 2.81 -2.77 1.71
N SER A 25 1.93 -2.53 0.76
CA SER A 25 1.42 -3.54 -0.16
C SER A 25 1.24 -2.99 -1.57
N THR A 26 1.38 -3.85 -2.56
CA THR A 26 1.15 -3.53 -3.98
C THR A 26 0.22 -4.54 -4.63
N ALA A 27 -0.50 -4.11 -5.65
CA ALA A 27 -1.32 -4.95 -6.52
C ALA A 27 -1.13 -4.55 -7.99
N GLY A 28 -1.70 -5.30 -8.91
CA GLY A 28 -1.70 -5.00 -10.35
C GLY A 28 -3.09 -4.58 -10.83
N LEU A 29 -3.72 -3.61 -10.17
CA LEU A 29 -5.12 -3.23 -10.35
C LEU A 29 -5.25 -1.73 -10.62
N PRO A 30 -6.28 -1.27 -11.33
CA PRO A 30 -6.40 0.13 -11.75
C PRO A 30 -6.83 1.10 -10.63
N ASN A 31 -7.21 0.60 -9.44
CA ASN A 31 -7.64 1.44 -8.32
C ASN A 31 -7.58 0.72 -6.98
N MET A 32 -7.71 1.49 -5.90
CA MET A 32 -7.69 1.01 -4.51
C MET A 32 -9.01 0.37 -4.06
N LYS A 33 -10.14 0.86 -4.58
CA LYS A 33 -11.47 0.54 -4.08
C LYS A 33 -11.77 -0.96 -4.14
N GLY A 34 -12.04 -1.56 -2.98
CA GLY A 34 -12.37 -2.99 -2.85
C GLY A 34 -11.17 -3.94 -2.91
N ASN A 35 -9.97 -3.45 -3.28
CA ASN A 35 -8.83 -4.32 -3.55
C ASN A 35 -7.92 -4.57 -2.33
N PHE A 36 -7.95 -3.69 -1.34
CA PHE A 36 -7.15 -3.82 -0.11
C PHE A 36 -8.00 -3.95 1.16
N ASP A 37 -9.32 -3.90 1.06
CA ASP A 37 -10.22 -3.87 2.22
C ASP A 37 -10.04 -5.09 3.12
N GLY A 38 -9.95 -6.30 2.55
CA GLY A 38 -9.73 -7.52 3.31
C GLY A 38 -8.36 -7.56 3.98
N LEU A 39 -7.31 -7.09 3.29
CA LEU A 39 -5.96 -6.99 3.85
C LEU A 39 -5.92 -6.00 5.01
N LEU A 40 -6.45 -4.80 4.82
CA LEU A 40 -6.50 -3.76 5.85
C LEU A 40 -7.34 -4.18 7.05
N PHE A 41 -8.47 -4.87 6.82
CA PHE A 41 -9.29 -5.44 7.89
C PHE A 41 -8.49 -6.45 8.74
N ALA A 42 -7.84 -7.43 8.09
CA ALA A 42 -7.04 -8.44 8.77
C ALA A 42 -5.86 -7.81 9.55
N MET A 43 -5.14 -6.88 8.94
CA MET A 43 -3.99 -6.22 9.56
C MET A 43 -4.41 -5.36 10.77
N ARG A 44 -5.54 -4.66 10.68
CA ARG A 44 -6.09 -3.89 11.81
C ARG A 44 -6.57 -4.78 12.94
N HIS A 45 -7.06 -5.98 12.62
CA HIS A 45 -7.45 -6.96 13.64
C HIS A 45 -6.23 -7.51 14.40
N ILE A 46 -5.10 -7.74 13.70
CA ILE A 46 -3.87 -8.31 14.29
C ILE A 46 -3.05 -7.25 15.04
N TYR A 47 -2.91 -6.05 14.48
CA TYR A 47 -1.96 -5.04 14.95
C TYR A 47 -2.63 -3.78 15.55
N GLY A 48 -3.96 -3.78 15.66
CA GLY A 48 -4.73 -2.64 16.17
C GLY A 48 -5.19 -1.68 15.07
N LYS A 49 -6.16 -0.83 15.43
CA LYS A 49 -6.85 0.06 14.48
C LYS A 49 -5.97 1.18 13.89
N ASN A 50 -4.87 1.51 14.57
CA ASN A 50 -4.02 2.67 14.26
C ASN A 50 -2.78 2.32 13.43
N ILE A 51 -2.86 1.30 12.57
CA ILE A 51 -1.79 1.03 11.62
C ILE A 51 -1.72 2.13 10.56
N SER A 52 -0.50 2.55 10.20
CA SER A 52 -0.27 3.33 8.99
C SER A 52 -0.15 2.38 7.79
N TYR A 53 -0.56 2.84 6.60
CA TYR A 53 -0.45 1.99 5.42
C TYR A 53 -0.06 2.79 4.17
N ILE A 54 0.59 2.10 3.23
CA ILE A 54 0.80 2.52 1.85
C ILE A 54 0.39 1.34 0.97
N CYS A 55 -0.73 1.45 0.28
CA CYS A 55 -1.23 0.43 -0.63
C CYS A 55 -1.23 0.97 -2.05
N CYS A 56 -0.34 0.47 -2.91
CA CYS A 56 -0.28 0.87 -4.30
C CYS A 56 -1.03 -0.12 -5.18
N ALA A 57 -2.19 0.26 -5.71
CA ALA A 57 -2.97 -0.59 -6.59
C ALA A 57 -2.23 -0.82 -7.92
N GLU A 58 -1.57 0.19 -8.45
CA GLU A 58 -0.96 0.20 -9.78
C GLU A 58 0.51 -0.28 -9.78
N GLY A 59 0.84 -1.25 -8.92
CA GLY A 59 2.19 -1.80 -8.77
C GLY A 59 2.81 -2.32 -10.07
N SER A 60 2.01 -2.77 -11.03
CA SER A 60 2.49 -3.22 -12.35
C SER A 60 3.19 -2.11 -13.15
N LEU A 61 2.94 -0.84 -12.86
CA LEU A 61 3.65 0.26 -13.52
C LEU A 61 5.14 0.31 -13.19
N PHE A 62 5.56 -0.27 -12.06
CA PHE A 62 6.97 -0.34 -11.69
C PHE A 62 7.77 -1.42 -12.42
N MET A 63 7.12 -2.22 -13.27
CA MET A 63 7.77 -3.30 -14.02
C MET A 63 8.54 -2.82 -15.27
N SER A 64 8.40 -1.56 -15.65
CA SER A 64 9.03 -1.00 -16.84
C SER A 64 9.69 0.35 -16.57
N PRO A 65 10.93 0.57 -17.05
CA PRO A 65 11.58 1.87 -16.96
C PRO A 65 10.84 2.96 -17.76
N ASN A 66 10.07 2.58 -18.78
CA ASN A 66 9.31 3.53 -19.60
C ASN A 66 8.18 4.23 -18.83
N THR A 67 7.83 3.77 -17.65
CA THR A 67 6.80 4.34 -16.76
C THR A 67 7.36 5.22 -15.65
N GLU A 68 8.67 5.45 -15.59
CA GLU A 68 9.31 6.25 -14.54
C GLU A 68 8.73 7.66 -14.40
N ARG A 69 8.32 8.31 -15.50
CA ARG A 69 7.67 9.63 -15.46
C ARG A 69 6.36 9.63 -14.67
N ILE A 70 5.68 8.47 -14.63
CA ILE A 70 4.41 8.27 -13.92
C ILE A 70 4.70 7.88 -12.47
N THR A 71 5.66 6.96 -12.26
CA THR A 71 5.91 6.35 -10.96
C THR A 71 6.81 7.19 -10.04
N ASN A 72 7.72 8.01 -10.58
CA ASN A 72 8.64 8.83 -9.78
C ASN A 72 7.94 9.84 -8.86
N PRO A 73 6.86 10.54 -9.27
CA PRO A 73 6.10 11.40 -8.35
C PRO A 73 5.48 10.63 -7.20
N TYR A 74 4.95 9.42 -7.47
CA TYR A 74 4.41 8.53 -6.44
C TYR A 74 5.50 8.11 -5.44
N LEU A 75 6.66 7.68 -5.92
CA LEU A 75 7.81 7.32 -5.08
C LEU A 75 8.32 8.49 -4.23
N ALA A 76 8.28 9.72 -4.76
CA ALA A 76 8.61 10.90 -3.98
C ALA A 76 7.64 11.09 -2.80
N LYS A 77 6.34 10.83 -3.00
CA LYS A 77 5.33 10.84 -1.93
C LYS A 77 5.53 9.70 -0.92
N VAL A 78 5.93 8.52 -1.36
CA VAL A 78 6.30 7.42 -0.45
C VAL A 78 7.47 7.83 0.44
N ARG A 79 8.50 8.49 -0.11
CA ARG A 79 9.62 9.02 0.70
C ARG A 79 9.17 10.08 1.69
N GLN A 80 8.27 10.97 1.27
CA GLN A 80 7.66 11.96 2.15
C GLN A 80 6.90 11.29 3.29
N ALA A 81 6.07 10.28 3.00
CA ALA A 81 5.35 9.52 4.01
C ALA A 81 6.29 8.87 5.03
N GLY A 82 7.43 8.33 4.58
CA GLY A 82 8.45 7.77 5.46
C GLY A 82 9.09 8.82 6.38
N ALA A 83 9.37 10.03 5.87
CA ALA A 83 9.89 11.14 6.67
C ALA A 83 8.87 11.62 7.71
N GLU A 84 7.60 11.80 7.33
CA GLU A 84 6.51 12.15 8.23
C GLU A 84 6.34 11.10 9.33
N TYR A 85 6.34 9.82 8.95
CA TYR A 85 6.22 8.72 9.91
C TYR A 85 7.38 8.66 10.91
N LYS A 86 8.62 8.93 10.45
CA LYS A 86 9.79 9.01 11.33
C LYS A 86 9.65 10.11 12.39
N GLU A 87 9.07 11.25 12.02
CA GLU A 87 8.95 12.43 12.90
C GLU A 87 7.72 12.36 13.80
N THR A 88 6.57 11.92 13.27
CA THR A 88 5.27 12.03 13.93
C THR A 88 4.60 10.69 14.19
N GLU A 89 5.19 9.58 13.75
CA GLU A 89 4.64 8.21 13.81
C GLU A 89 3.30 8.06 13.07
N ARG A 90 3.02 8.95 12.12
CA ARG A 90 1.85 8.89 11.25
C ARG A 90 2.15 9.51 9.88
N ILE A 91 1.38 9.10 8.88
CA ILE A 91 1.35 9.74 7.56
C ILE A 91 0.27 10.82 7.60
N SER A 92 0.57 12.02 7.11
CA SER A 92 -0.40 13.12 7.06
C SER A 92 -1.58 12.79 6.13
N ASP A 93 -2.74 13.38 6.40
CA ASP A 93 -3.94 13.13 5.61
C ASP A 93 -3.75 13.53 4.13
N ASP A 94 -3.03 14.63 3.87
CA ASP A 94 -2.71 15.08 2.50
C ASP A 94 -1.79 14.09 1.76
N THR A 95 -0.76 13.58 2.45
CA THR A 95 0.15 12.59 1.87
C THR A 95 -0.57 11.27 1.63
N GLN A 96 -1.41 10.83 2.57
CA GLN A 96 -2.23 9.62 2.41
C GLN A 96 -3.21 9.76 1.25
N ALA A 97 -3.92 10.88 1.14
CA ALA A 97 -4.86 11.13 0.05
C ALA A 97 -4.18 11.08 -1.33
N TYR A 98 -2.95 11.61 -1.44
CA TYR A 98 -2.17 11.49 -2.67
C TYR A 98 -1.82 10.03 -2.98
N LEU A 99 -1.36 9.27 -1.99
CA LEU A 99 -0.96 7.86 -2.16
C LEU A 99 -2.15 6.94 -2.47
N ASP A 100 -3.35 7.29 -2.02
CA ASP A 100 -4.59 6.55 -2.29
C ASP A 100 -5.21 6.92 -3.66
N THR A 101 -4.68 7.97 -4.32
CA THR A 101 -5.15 8.40 -5.65
C THR A 101 -4.40 7.60 -6.74
N PRO A 102 -5.12 7.01 -7.72
CA PRO A 102 -4.48 6.34 -8.84
C PRO A 102 -3.52 7.26 -9.62
N MET A 103 -2.39 6.72 -10.05
CA MET A 103 -1.42 7.44 -10.89
C MET A 103 -1.93 7.66 -12.32
N LEU A 104 -2.80 6.76 -12.80
CA LEU A 104 -3.42 6.82 -14.12
C LEU A 104 -4.94 6.64 -14.05
N PRO A 105 -5.70 7.19 -15.01
CA PRO A 105 -7.06 6.73 -15.27
C PRO A 105 -7.08 5.24 -15.58
N ALA A 106 -8.13 4.51 -15.16
CA ALA A 106 -8.19 3.05 -15.26
C ALA A 106 -7.94 2.51 -16.67
N GLU A 107 -8.51 3.14 -17.69
CA GLU A 107 -8.30 2.73 -19.10
C GLU A 107 -6.84 2.93 -19.55
N ALA A 108 -6.21 4.04 -19.14
CA ALA A 108 -4.81 4.30 -19.46
C ALA A 108 -3.90 3.31 -18.74
N PHE A 109 -4.19 2.96 -17.47
CA PHE A 109 -3.48 1.91 -16.75
C PHE A 109 -3.54 0.58 -17.48
N VAL A 110 -4.73 0.10 -17.83
CA VAL A 110 -4.91 -1.19 -18.53
C VAL A 110 -4.14 -1.22 -19.86
N LYS A 111 -4.23 -0.15 -20.65
CA LYS A 111 -3.50 -0.03 -21.92
C LYS A 111 -1.98 -0.07 -21.70
N THR A 112 -1.47 0.65 -20.71
CA THR A 112 -0.04 0.70 -20.41
C THR A 112 0.47 -0.66 -19.95
N VAL A 113 -0.23 -1.32 -19.03
CA VAL A 113 0.18 -2.63 -18.50
C VAL A 113 0.13 -3.71 -19.57
N ASN A 114 -0.89 -3.73 -20.42
CA ASN A 114 -0.94 -4.65 -21.55
C ASN A 114 0.26 -4.46 -22.49
N GLY A 115 0.63 -3.22 -22.80
CA GLY A 115 1.83 -2.92 -23.59
C GLY A 115 3.14 -3.42 -22.94
N ILE A 116 3.26 -3.32 -21.62
CA ILE A 116 4.41 -3.87 -20.88
C ILE A 116 4.47 -5.38 -21.04
N PHE A 117 3.37 -6.09 -20.83
CA PHE A 117 3.34 -7.56 -20.95
C PHE A 117 3.60 -8.04 -22.39
N GLU A 118 3.03 -7.36 -23.39
CA GLU A 118 3.31 -7.67 -24.81
C GLU A 118 4.80 -7.51 -25.14
N GLY A 119 5.43 -6.43 -24.64
CA GLY A 119 6.86 -6.21 -24.80
C GLY A 119 7.71 -7.31 -24.16
N MET A 120 7.34 -7.74 -22.96
CA MET A 120 8.03 -8.83 -22.25
C MET A 120 7.91 -10.18 -23.00
N MET A 121 6.76 -10.46 -23.60
CA MET A 121 6.56 -11.70 -24.38
C MET A 121 7.38 -11.73 -25.65
N LYS A 122 7.50 -10.61 -26.38
CA LYS A 122 8.30 -10.50 -27.59
C LYS A 122 9.80 -10.69 -27.34
N ASN A 123 10.30 -10.28 -26.20
CA ASN A 123 11.72 -10.41 -25.83
C ASN A 123 12.12 -11.83 -25.37
N LYS A 124 11.17 -12.76 -25.26
CA LYS A 124 11.42 -14.16 -24.91
C LYS A 124 11.49 -15.11 -26.12
N GLN A 125 11.26 -14.60 -27.28
CA GLN A 125 11.42 -15.34 -28.56
C GLN A 125 12.77 -15.01 -29.20
#